data_4be9276d25cf17dd9eb798bf7a80e8cc
#
_entry.id   4be9276d25cf17dd9eb798bf7a80e8cc
#
_cell.length_a   1.000
_cell.length_b   1.000
_cell.length_c   1.000
_cell.angle_alpha   90.00
_cell.angle_beta   90.00
_cell.angle_gamma   90.00
#
_symmetry.space_group_name_H-M   'P 1'
#
loop_
_entity.id
_entity.type
_entity.pdbx_description
1 polymer ?
#
loop_
_entity_poly.entity_id
_entity_poly.type
_entity_poly.pdbx_seq_one_letter_code
_entity_poly.pdbx_strand_id
1 'polypeptide(L)'
;MTEEIKQADRIQTSLLNGIEKKVLVWLAERQPKWVTSDFLTFLGVLGAALAGAGYWLSDNNLAWLWLSTFGIILNWYGDSLDGTLARVRKCQRKIYGYYLDHTIDGICEGLVFLGIGLSNLVYLPLALIAHILYLLMTI
;
A
#
# COMPACT_ATOMS: atom_id res chain seq x y z
N MET A 1 25.02 29.26 -7.52
CA MET A 1 23.59 29.17 -7.92
C MET A 1 23.07 27.86 -7.42
N THR A 2 22.63 27.85 -6.22
CA THR A 2 21.83 26.74 -5.70
C THR A 2 20.42 26.93 -6.22
N GLU A 3 20.11 26.28 -7.33
CA GLU A 3 18.71 26.11 -7.68
C GLU A 3 18.09 25.27 -6.56
N GLU A 4 17.38 25.92 -5.68
CA GLU A 4 16.39 25.28 -4.85
C GLU A 4 15.45 24.57 -5.82
N ILE A 5 15.63 23.26 -5.93
CA ILE A 5 14.59 22.41 -6.49
C ILE A 5 13.41 22.65 -5.55
N LYS A 6 12.53 23.56 -5.92
CA LYS A 6 11.22 23.65 -5.32
C LYS A 6 10.60 22.28 -5.51
N GLN A 7 10.71 21.46 -4.49
CA GLN A 7 9.81 20.32 -4.38
C GLN A 7 8.44 20.92 -4.59
N ALA A 8 7.80 20.51 -5.68
CA ALA A 8 6.42 20.85 -5.88
C ALA A 8 5.67 20.32 -4.65
N ASP A 9 5.43 21.21 -3.70
CA ASP A 9 4.51 20.93 -2.61
C ASP A 9 3.21 20.54 -3.31
N ARG A 10 2.92 19.24 -3.33
CA ARG A 10 1.60 18.78 -3.70
C ARG A 10 0.67 19.38 -2.69
N ILE A 11 0.10 20.53 -3.01
CA ILE A 11 -0.98 21.11 -2.25
C ILE A 11 -2.16 20.15 -2.41
N GLN A 12 -2.19 19.16 -1.54
CA GLN A 12 -3.32 18.24 -1.44
C GLN A 12 -4.43 18.99 -0.72
N THR A 13 -5.19 19.75 -1.48
CA THR A 13 -6.29 20.60 -0.98
C THR A 13 -7.58 19.84 -0.71
N SER A 14 -7.58 18.51 -0.79
CA SER A 14 -8.76 17.72 -0.48
C SER A 14 -9.01 17.69 1.02
N LEU A 15 -10.25 18.01 1.42
CA LEU A 15 -10.72 17.87 2.80
C LEU A 15 -10.52 16.44 3.34
N LEU A 16 -10.66 15.44 2.47
CA LEU A 16 -10.44 14.03 2.79
C LEU A 16 -8.99 13.75 3.20
N ASN A 17 -8.01 14.36 2.53
CA ASN A 17 -6.60 14.21 2.91
C ASN A 17 -6.28 14.79 4.28
N GLY A 18 -6.90 15.91 4.65
CA GLY A 18 -6.75 16.51 5.98
C GLY A 18 -7.30 15.59 7.08
N ILE A 19 -8.46 14.98 6.85
CA ILE A 19 -9.09 14.04 7.78
C ILE A 19 -8.26 12.76 7.86
N GLU A 20 -7.82 12.21 6.73
CA GLU A 20 -6.99 11.03 6.67
C GLU A 20 -5.69 11.19 7.45
N LYS A 21 -4.98 12.30 7.26
CA LYS A 21 -3.75 12.62 8.02
C LYS A 21 -4.00 12.67 9.53
N LYS A 22 -5.08 13.30 9.96
CA LYS A 22 -5.44 13.38 11.39
C LYS A 22 -5.73 11.99 11.97
N VAL A 23 -6.46 11.15 11.24
CA VAL A 23 -6.77 9.78 11.67
C VAL A 23 -5.51 8.94 11.74
N LEU A 24 -4.62 9.04 10.75
CA LEU A 24 -3.36 8.29 10.72
C LEU A 24 -2.42 8.70 11.86
N VAL A 25 -2.29 9.98 12.15
CA VAL A 25 -1.48 10.47 13.28
C VAL A 25 -2.08 9.98 14.60
N TRP A 26 -3.39 10.07 14.77
CA TRP A 26 -4.09 9.57 15.95
C TRP A 26 -3.90 8.05 16.16
N LEU A 27 -3.96 7.28 15.08
CA LEU A 27 -3.68 5.84 15.12
C LEU A 27 -2.21 5.56 15.44
N ALA A 28 -1.28 6.30 14.83
CA ALA A 28 0.15 6.12 15.05
C ALA A 28 0.55 6.42 16.52
N GLU A 29 -0.01 7.46 17.12
CA GLU A 29 0.23 7.80 18.53
C GLU A 29 -0.25 6.73 19.51
N ARG A 30 -1.27 5.97 19.11
CA ARG A 30 -1.85 4.89 19.93
C ARG A 30 -1.23 3.53 19.71
N GLN A 31 -0.32 3.40 18.75
CA GLN A 31 0.35 2.11 18.50
C GLN A 31 1.23 1.70 19.68
N PRO A 32 1.18 0.43 20.11
CA PRO A 32 2.08 -0.10 21.11
C PRO A 32 3.55 0.08 20.72
N LYS A 33 4.43 0.15 21.71
CA LYS A 33 5.88 0.35 21.46
C LYS A 33 6.53 -0.77 20.65
N TRP A 34 5.97 -1.99 20.71
CA TRP A 34 6.47 -3.15 19.95
C TRP A 34 6.12 -3.12 18.47
N VAL A 35 5.11 -2.32 18.07
CA VAL A 35 4.78 -2.13 16.67
C VAL A 35 5.79 -1.16 16.04
N THR A 36 6.52 -1.65 15.06
CA THR A 36 7.50 -0.87 14.29
C THR A 36 6.98 -0.52 12.92
N SER A 37 7.61 0.43 12.26
CA SER A 37 7.32 0.78 10.86
C SER A 37 7.49 -0.45 9.95
N ASP A 38 8.55 -1.23 10.15
CA ASP A 38 8.82 -2.44 9.36
C ASP A 38 7.74 -3.53 9.59
N PHE A 39 7.21 -3.63 10.82
CA PHE A 39 6.07 -4.52 11.11
C PHE A 39 4.81 -4.11 10.34
N LEU A 40 4.53 -2.82 10.27
CA LEU A 40 3.38 -2.30 9.50
C LEU A 40 3.57 -2.52 7.99
N THR A 41 4.77 -2.35 7.47
CA THR A 41 5.09 -2.67 6.09
C THR A 41 4.83 -4.16 5.80
N PHE A 42 5.29 -5.05 6.66
CA PHE A 42 5.01 -6.48 6.55
C PHE A 42 3.51 -6.79 6.60
N LEU A 43 2.78 -6.13 7.49
CA LEU A 43 1.33 -6.26 7.59
C LEU A 43 0.63 -5.83 6.28
N GLY A 44 1.12 -4.78 5.64
CA GLY A 44 0.66 -4.32 4.33
C GLY A 44 0.87 -5.37 3.24
N VAL A 45 2.05 -6.01 3.21
CA VAL A 45 2.35 -7.11 2.27
C VAL A 45 1.43 -8.31 2.52
N LEU A 46 1.19 -8.66 3.78
CA LEU A 46 0.25 -9.72 4.14
C LEU A 46 -1.16 -9.39 3.64
N GLY A 47 -1.60 -8.14 3.79
CA GLY A 47 -2.87 -7.66 3.25
C GLY A 47 -2.98 -7.82 1.75
N ALA A 48 -1.94 -7.47 1.00
CA ALA A 48 -1.89 -7.64 -0.46
C ALA A 48 -1.95 -9.13 -0.86
N ALA A 49 -1.24 -10.00 -0.13
CA ALA A 49 -1.28 -11.45 -0.36
C ALA A 49 -2.68 -12.03 -0.10
N LEU A 50 -3.35 -11.59 0.97
CA LEU A 50 -4.72 -11.98 1.26
C LEU A 50 -5.70 -11.47 0.20
N ALA A 51 -5.52 -10.26 -0.30
CA ALA A 51 -6.32 -9.70 -1.38
C ALA A 51 -6.17 -10.53 -2.66
N GLY A 52 -4.96 -10.84 -3.06
CA GLY A 52 -4.67 -11.69 -4.23
C GLY A 52 -5.26 -13.09 -4.07
N ALA A 53 -5.09 -13.72 -2.91
CA ALA A 53 -5.66 -15.03 -2.60
C ALA A 53 -7.19 -15.01 -2.65
N GLY A 54 -7.83 -13.98 -2.11
CA GLY A 54 -9.27 -13.82 -2.15
C GLY A 54 -9.82 -13.71 -3.58
N TYR A 55 -9.14 -12.98 -4.45
CA TYR A 55 -9.51 -12.91 -5.88
C TYR A 55 -9.38 -14.26 -6.56
N TRP A 56 -8.27 -14.96 -6.36
CA TRP A 56 -8.06 -16.28 -6.92
C TRP A 56 -9.09 -17.30 -6.44
N LEU A 57 -9.39 -17.32 -5.14
CA LEU A 57 -10.36 -18.23 -4.55
C LEU A 57 -11.82 -17.88 -4.89
N SER A 58 -12.07 -16.66 -5.39
CA SER A 58 -13.43 -16.23 -5.79
C SER A 58 -14.05 -17.07 -6.91
N ASP A 59 -13.22 -17.81 -7.67
CA ASP A 59 -13.70 -18.77 -8.66
C ASP A 59 -14.51 -19.92 -8.04
N ASN A 60 -14.20 -20.29 -6.81
CA ASN A 60 -14.92 -21.33 -6.10
C ASN A 60 -16.19 -20.79 -5.40
N ASN A 61 -16.10 -19.58 -4.87
CA ASN A 61 -17.22 -18.92 -4.19
C ASN A 61 -16.96 -17.40 -4.13
N LEU A 62 -17.92 -16.62 -4.59
CA LEU A 62 -17.84 -15.15 -4.56
C LEU A 62 -17.69 -14.56 -3.15
N ALA A 63 -18.03 -15.32 -2.11
CA ALA A 63 -17.79 -14.88 -0.72
C ALA A 63 -16.31 -14.61 -0.41
N TRP A 64 -15.37 -15.20 -1.16
CA TRP A 64 -13.93 -14.93 -1.02
C TRP A 64 -13.54 -13.51 -1.42
N LEU A 65 -14.40 -12.78 -2.14
CA LEU A 65 -14.19 -11.35 -2.40
C LEU A 65 -14.20 -10.51 -1.12
N TRP A 66 -14.86 -10.96 -0.07
CA TRP A 66 -14.75 -10.33 1.24
C TRP A 66 -13.34 -10.42 1.84
N LEU A 67 -12.66 -11.54 1.61
CA LEU A 67 -11.24 -11.68 1.97
C LEU A 67 -10.37 -10.70 1.19
N SER A 68 -10.63 -10.51 -0.10
CA SER A 68 -9.95 -9.52 -0.92
C SER A 68 -10.16 -8.10 -0.41
N THR A 69 -11.38 -7.75 -0.05
CA THR A 69 -11.72 -6.44 0.52
C THR A 69 -10.99 -6.21 1.84
N PHE A 70 -10.99 -7.20 2.73
CA PHE A 70 -10.24 -7.15 3.99
C PHE A 70 -8.74 -7.01 3.73
N GLY A 71 -8.19 -7.75 2.79
CA GLY A 71 -6.78 -7.69 2.42
C GLY A 71 -6.36 -6.31 1.89
N ILE A 72 -7.20 -5.68 1.06
CA ILE A 72 -6.97 -4.32 0.55
C ILE A 72 -6.99 -3.30 1.69
N ILE A 73 -7.93 -3.39 2.59
CA ILE A 73 -8.01 -2.51 3.77
C ILE A 73 -6.77 -2.68 4.65
N LEU A 74 -6.34 -3.91 4.88
CA LEU A 74 -5.15 -4.21 5.67
C LEU A 74 -3.87 -3.72 4.99
N ASN A 75 -3.77 -3.85 3.66
CA ASN A 75 -2.67 -3.31 2.88
C ASN A 75 -2.60 -1.77 2.99
N TRP A 76 -3.73 -1.11 2.80
CA TRP A 76 -3.82 0.34 2.97
C TRP A 76 -3.42 0.78 4.38
N TYR A 77 -3.91 0.09 5.40
CA TYR A 77 -3.59 0.40 6.80
C TYR A 77 -2.10 0.29 7.08
N GLY A 78 -1.47 -0.82 6.67
CA GLY A 78 -0.04 -1.05 6.86
C GLY A 78 0.81 -0.01 6.12
N ASP A 79 0.53 0.22 4.85
CA ASP A 79 1.25 1.15 3.99
C ASP A 79 1.10 2.61 4.44
N SER A 80 -0.11 3.04 4.75
CA SER A 80 -0.36 4.42 5.17
C SER A 80 0.20 4.72 6.56
N LEU A 81 0.18 3.74 7.45
CA LEU A 81 0.55 3.94 8.85
C LEU A 81 2.06 3.81 9.09
N ASP A 82 2.78 3.02 8.29
CA ASP A 82 4.22 2.80 8.48
C ASP A 82 5.03 4.09 8.38
N GLY A 83 4.81 4.88 7.35
CA GLY A 83 5.45 6.19 7.17
C GLY A 83 5.01 7.21 8.21
N THR A 84 3.75 7.21 8.60
CA THR A 84 3.22 8.10 9.65
C THR A 84 3.80 7.76 11.00
N LEU A 85 3.90 6.46 11.34
CA LEU A 85 4.52 6.00 12.59
C LEU A 85 6.00 6.39 12.67
N ALA A 86 6.75 6.23 11.57
CA ALA A 86 8.14 6.63 11.50
C ALA A 86 8.32 8.14 11.73
N ARG A 87 7.41 8.96 11.20
CA ARG A 87 7.41 10.42 11.42
C ARG A 87 7.07 10.79 12.86
N VAL A 88 6.02 10.21 13.42
CA VAL A 88 5.59 10.48 14.81
C VAL A 88 6.67 10.08 15.81
N ARG A 89 7.34 8.96 15.59
CA ARG A 89 8.44 8.47 16.46
C ARG A 89 9.81 9.07 16.13
N LYS A 90 9.91 9.96 15.14
CA LYS A 90 11.15 10.62 14.69
C LYS A 90 12.27 9.61 14.34
N CYS A 91 11.91 8.49 13.76
CA CYS A 91 12.83 7.41 13.36
C CYS A 91 12.84 7.18 11.84
N GLN A 92 12.64 8.23 11.06
CA GLN A 92 12.63 8.16 9.61
C GLN A 92 14.01 7.76 9.06
N ARG A 93 14.01 6.75 8.20
CA ARG A 93 15.16 6.32 7.40
C ARG A 93 14.91 6.71 5.94
N LYS A 94 15.17 7.98 5.60
CA LYS A 94 14.72 8.61 4.33
C LYS A 94 15.09 7.81 3.08
N ILE A 95 16.36 7.41 2.94
CA ILE A 95 16.83 6.67 1.77
C ILE A 95 16.30 5.25 1.78
N TYR A 96 16.48 4.54 2.88
CA TYR A 96 16.02 3.17 3.03
C TYR A 96 14.49 3.06 2.90
N GLY A 97 13.76 3.97 3.57
CA GLY A 97 12.31 4.03 3.48
C GLY A 97 11.82 4.21 2.05
N TYR A 98 12.40 5.14 1.31
CA TYR A 98 12.03 5.39 -0.08
C TYR A 98 12.17 4.15 -0.98
N TYR A 99 13.32 3.48 -0.90
CA TYR A 99 13.54 2.25 -1.68
C TYR A 99 12.64 1.11 -1.23
N LEU A 100 12.44 0.96 0.07
CA LEU A 100 11.58 -0.07 0.63
C LEU A 100 10.13 0.14 0.16
N ASP A 101 9.61 1.35 0.28
CA ASP A 101 8.24 1.68 -0.12
C ASP A 101 8.01 1.37 -1.60
N HIS A 102 8.87 1.85 -2.49
CA HIS A 102 8.73 1.58 -3.93
C HIS A 102 8.80 0.10 -4.28
N THR A 103 9.70 -0.64 -3.62
CA THR A 103 9.84 -2.08 -3.86
C THR A 103 8.64 -2.85 -3.34
N ILE A 104 8.20 -2.51 -2.14
CA ILE A 104 7.04 -3.18 -1.49
C ILE A 104 5.75 -2.85 -2.24
N ASP A 105 5.55 -1.61 -2.67
CA ASP A 105 4.39 -1.22 -3.48
C ASP A 105 4.31 -2.05 -4.76
N GLY A 106 5.41 -2.19 -5.48
CA GLY A 106 5.46 -3.04 -6.67
C GLY A 106 5.13 -4.50 -6.40
N ILE A 107 5.59 -5.05 -5.28
CA ILE A 107 5.29 -6.43 -4.85
C ILE A 107 3.80 -6.56 -4.47
N CYS A 108 3.28 -5.63 -3.68
CA CYS A 108 1.87 -5.64 -3.26
C CYS A 108 0.93 -5.58 -4.46
N GLU A 109 1.17 -4.64 -5.36
CA GLU A 109 0.42 -4.51 -6.62
C GLU A 109 0.52 -5.78 -7.46
N GLY A 110 1.71 -6.36 -7.58
CA GLY A 110 1.94 -7.61 -8.29
C GLY A 110 1.12 -8.77 -7.73
N LEU A 111 1.04 -8.91 -6.41
CA LEU A 111 0.24 -9.94 -5.74
C LEU A 111 -1.26 -9.77 -6.04
N VAL A 112 -1.76 -8.55 -6.00
CA VAL A 112 -3.18 -8.26 -6.30
C VAL A 112 -3.49 -8.54 -7.77
N PHE A 113 -2.70 -7.99 -8.70
CA PHE A 113 -2.91 -8.21 -10.14
C PHE A 113 -2.76 -9.68 -10.54
N LEU A 114 -1.82 -10.40 -9.93
CA LEU A 114 -1.66 -11.83 -10.16
C LEU A 114 -2.89 -12.60 -9.68
N GLY A 115 -3.40 -12.28 -8.49
CA GLY A 115 -4.61 -12.90 -7.95
C GLY A 115 -5.83 -12.68 -8.83
N ILE A 116 -6.03 -11.46 -9.31
CA ILE A 116 -7.11 -11.12 -10.25
C ILE A 116 -6.93 -11.87 -11.58
N GLY A 117 -5.72 -11.91 -12.11
CA GLY A 117 -5.43 -12.55 -13.39
C GLY A 117 -5.52 -14.08 -13.35
N LEU A 118 -5.29 -14.69 -12.18
CA LEU A 118 -5.47 -16.14 -11.98
C LEU A 118 -6.94 -16.51 -11.74
N SER A 119 -7.78 -15.55 -11.43
CA SER A 119 -9.23 -15.73 -11.30
C SER A 119 -9.91 -15.65 -12.67
N ASN A 120 -11.16 -16.11 -12.74
CA ASN A 120 -11.99 -15.95 -13.94
C ASN A 120 -12.57 -14.54 -14.13
N LEU A 121 -12.23 -13.60 -13.23
CA LEU A 121 -12.73 -12.22 -13.29
C LEU A 121 -12.07 -11.42 -14.40
N VAL A 122 -10.78 -11.64 -14.63
CA VAL A 122 -9.99 -10.90 -15.62
C VAL A 122 -9.03 -11.83 -16.35
N TYR A 123 -8.87 -11.62 -17.65
CA TYR A 123 -7.91 -12.35 -18.46
C TYR A 123 -6.46 -12.06 -18.00
N LEU A 124 -5.69 -13.10 -17.67
CA LEU A 124 -4.35 -12.97 -17.07
C LEU A 124 -3.41 -12.02 -17.85
N PRO A 125 -3.27 -12.13 -19.20
CA PRO A 125 -2.41 -11.19 -19.91
C PRO A 125 -2.82 -9.73 -19.75
N LEU A 126 -4.12 -9.44 -19.66
CA LEU A 126 -4.62 -8.09 -19.45
C LEU A 126 -4.24 -7.57 -18.04
N ALA A 127 -4.37 -8.41 -17.02
CA ALA A 127 -3.96 -8.08 -15.66
C ALA A 127 -2.46 -7.78 -15.58
N LEU A 128 -1.63 -8.61 -16.22
CA LEU A 128 -0.17 -8.41 -16.27
C LEU A 128 0.21 -7.14 -17.02
N ILE A 129 -0.43 -6.85 -18.16
CA ILE A 129 -0.21 -5.59 -18.89
C ILE A 129 -0.57 -4.39 -18.04
N ALA A 130 -1.72 -4.43 -17.34
CA ALA A 130 -2.13 -3.37 -16.44
C ALA A 130 -1.12 -3.15 -15.31
N HIS A 131 -0.59 -4.22 -14.74
CA HIS A 131 0.45 -4.13 -13.72
C HIS A 131 1.76 -3.52 -14.26
N ILE A 132 2.21 -3.94 -15.44
CA ILE A 132 3.40 -3.36 -16.07
C ILE A 132 3.19 -1.87 -16.35
N LEU A 133 2.04 -1.46 -16.88
CA LEU A 133 1.73 -0.06 -17.13
C LEU A 133 1.70 0.75 -15.82
N TYR A 134 1.15 0.18 -14.76
CA TYR A 134 1.18 0.80 -13.43
C TYR A 134 2.63 1.03 -12.95
N LEU A 135 3.47 0.02 -13.02
CA LEU A 135 4.89 0.13 -12.64
C LEU A 135 5.62 1.20 -13.47
N LEU A 136 5.36 1.28 -14.77
CA LEU A 136 5.96 2.31 -15.64
C LEU A 136 5.51 3.73 -15.25
N MET A 137 4.31 3.88 -14.73
CA MET A 137 3.81 5.18 -14.27
C MET A 137 4.38 5.60 -12.90
N THR A 138 4.91 4.67 -12.13
CA THR A 138 5.46 4.94 -10.79
C THR A 138 6.99 5.15 -10.80
N ILE A 139 7.66 4.85 -11.90
CA ILE A 139 9.08 5.14 -12.12
C ILE A 139 9.28 6.61 -12.47
#